data_f0175b45ac6458071504247618cef463
#
_entry.id   f0175b45ac6458071504247618cef463
#
_cell.length_a   1.000
_cell.length_b   1.000
_cell.length_c   1.000
_cell.angle_alpha   90.00
_cell.angle_beta   90.00
_cell.angle_gamma   90.00
#
_symmetry.space_group_name_H-M   'P 1'
#
loop_
_entity.id
_entity.type
_entity.pdbx_description
1 polymer ?
#
loop_
_entity_poly.entity_id
_entity_poly.type
_entity_poly.pdbx_seq_one_letter_code
_entity_poly.pdbx_strand_id
1 'polypeptide(L)'
;MFDDEVNYPTAVASYDDGGVAEAIRWCTSHMEKGDTLTVWTKLKSNLRNCDMLNRLVIRHSDVEHVTGRGGAYVRGHGPVLMAWPGMDDIGELVRFSNHMIRGLCVITWNANRIRPWVTQMRPDILGNGSEWEDLTPKLDPVVIEAMNSLTLTVNHNNTIAAGYEKDDVVSVLLELHDAGIPMDGDAMRRDGRLPTVGPGRTRHCWPSTSRTSTAANAPGVTE
;
A
#
# COMPACT_ATOMS: atom_id res chain seq x y z
N MET A 1 2.26 7.35 10.99
CA MET A 1 0.85 7.58 11.31
C MET A 1 0.19 6.27 11.76
N PHE A 2 0.56 5.15 11.17
CA PHE A 2 0.23 3.82 11.67
C PHE A 2 1.53 3.23 12.22
N ASP A 3 1.73 3.35 13.54
CA ASP A 3 2.95 2.88 14.21
C ASP A 3 2.95 1.35 14.38
N ASP A 4 1.78 0.72 14.22
CA ASP A 4 1.62 -0.72 14.26
C ASP A 4 1.90 -1.33 12.88
N GLU A 5 2.71 -2.38 12.85
CA GLU A 5 3.01 -3.12 11.64
C GLU A 5 1.76 -3.91 11.21
N VAL A 6 1.17 -3.52 10.08
CA VAL A 6 0.02 -4.21 9.49
C VAL A 6 0.54 -5.38 8.65
N ASN A 7 0.27 -6.61 9.12
CA ASN A 7 0.78 -7.85 8.53
C ASN A 7 -0.30 -8.64 7.76
N TYR A 8 -1.39 -8.00 7.38
CA TYR A 8 -2.48 -8.61 6.63
C TYR A 8 -2.75 -7.84 5.34
N PRO A 9 -3.36 -8.49 4.32
CA PRO A 9 -3.71 -7.84 3.07
C PRO A 9 -4.70 -6.70 3.28
N THR A 10 -4.56 -5.67 2.44
CA THR A 10 -5.44 -4.50 2.48
C THR A 10 -6.02 -4.23 1.10
N ALA A 11 -7.25 -3.73 1.04
CA ALA A 11 -7.91 -3.33 -0.19
C ALA A 11 -8.68 -2.02 -0.03
N VAL A 12 -8.85 -1.30 -1.14
CA VAL A 12 -9.73 -0.14 -1.23
C VAL A 12 -10.70 -0.33 -2.39
N ALA A 13 -11.96 -0.03 -2.16
CA ALA A 13 -13.02 -0.21 -3.15
C ALA A 13 -13.78 1.11 -3.40
N SER A 14 -14.26 1.29 -4.63
CA SER A 14 -15.21 2.34 -4.97
C SER A 14 -16.57 2.08 -4.29
N TYR A 15 -17.34 3.14 -4.10
CA TYR A 15 -18.65 3.06 -3.39
C TYR A 15 -19.81 2.63 -4.30
N ASP A 16 -19.60 2.50 -5.60
CA ASP A 16 -20.58 2.00 -6.54
C ASP A 16 -20.87 0.50 -6.33
N ASP A 17 -21.96 0.03 -6.91
CA ASP A 17 -22.41 -1.36 -6.74
C ASP A 17 -21.34 -2.37 -7.17
N GLY A 18 -20.54 -2.07 -8.18
CA GLY A 18 -19.43 -2.92 -8.63
C GLY A 18 -18.33 -3.01 -7.58
N GLY A 19 -17.88 -1.87 -7.08
CA GLY A 19 -16.83 -1.80 -6.05
C GLY A 19 -17.27 -2.45 -4.73
N VAL A 20 -18.51 -2.22 -4.30
CA VAL A 20 -19.07 -2.87 -3.10
C VAL A 20 -19.12 -4.39 -3.27
N ALA A 21 -19.56 -4.88 -4.45
CA ALA A 21 -19.62 -6.32 -4.73
C ALA A 21 -18.20 -6.96 -4.74
N GLU A 22 -17.21 -6.25 -5.27
CA GLU A 22 -15.82 -6.68 -5.24
C GLU A 22 -15.23 -6.67 -3.84
N ALA A 23 -15.52 -5.64 -3.04
CA ALA A 23 -15.12 -5.58 -1.64
C ALA A 23 -15.66 -6.75 -0.82
N ILE A 24 -16.93 -7.10 -1.00
CA ILE A 24 -17.54 -8.26 -0.35
C ILE A 24 -16.84 -9.56 -0.79
N ARG A 25 -16.61 -9.76 -2.09
CA ARG A 25 -15.90 -10.94 -2.62
C ARG A 25 -14.48 -11.02 -2.10
N TRP A 26 -13.77 -9.90 -2.08
CA TRP A 26 -12.41 -9.83 -1.57
C TRP A 26 -12.37 -10.22 -0.08
N CYS A 27 -13.21 -9.63 0.76
CA CYS A 27 -13.29 -10.01 2.17
C CYS A 27 -13.64 -11.50 2.34
N THR A 28 -14.63 -11.98 1.61
CA THR A 28 -15.05 -13.41 1.70
C THR A 28 -13.91 -14.37 1.30
N SER A 29 -13.07 -13.99 0.33
CA SER A 29 -11.93 -14.81 -0.07
C SER A 29 -10.80 -14.86 0.98
N HIS A 30 -10.78 -13.94 1.93
CA HIS A 30 -9.83 -13.90 3.04
C HIS A 30 -10.41 -14.48 4.34
N MET A 31 -11.62 -15.06 4.31
CA MET A 31 -12.19 -15.77 5.45
C MET A 31 -11.61 -17.18 5.56
N GLU A 32 -11.27 -17.57 6.78
CA GLU A 32 -10.96 -18.95 7.14
C GLU A 32 -12.14 -19.59 7.89
N LYS A 33 -12.06 -20.90 8.08
CA LYS A 33 -13.10 -21.63 8.81
C LYS A 33 -13.21 -21.14 10.25
N GLY A 34 -14.37 -20.60 10.60
CA GLY A 34 -14.67 -20.08 11.93
C GLY A 34 -14.45 -18.58 12.08
N ASP A 35 -14.01 -17.90 11.02
CA ASP A 35 -13.90 -16.45 10.99
C ASP A 35 -15.27 -15.78 10.94
N THR A 36 -15.28 -14.53 11.37
CA THR A 36 -16.42 -13.61 11.27
C THR A 36 -16.04 -12.44 10.40
N LEU A 37 -16.80 -12.18 9.33
CA LEU A 37 -16.67 -10.95 8.55
C LEU A 37 -17.25 -9.78 9.35
N THR A 38 -16.44 -8.82 9.72
CA THR A 38 -16.92 -7.61 10.37
C THR A 38 -17.22 -6.53 9.34
N VAL A 39 -18.49 -6.13 9.23
CA VAL A 39 -18.88 -4.93 8.48
C VAL A 39 -18.91 -3.75 9.44
N TRP A 40 -18.05 -2.77 9.23
CA TRP A 40 -17.97 -1.59 10.07
C TRP A 40 -18.59 -0.37 9.39
N THR A 41 -19.38 0.39 10.13
CA THR A 41 -19.87 1.72 9.69
C THR A 41 -19.77 2.72 10.85
N LYS A 42 -19.65 4.02 10.56
CA LYS A 42 -19.58 5.06 11.59
C LYS A 42 -20.83 5.08 12.48
N LEU A 43 -22.01 5.00 11.87
CA LEU A 43 -23.28 4.97 12.55
C LEU A 43 -24.10 3.76 12.09
N LYS A 44 -24.94 3.21 12.96
CA LYS A 44 -25.81 2.07 12.63
C LYS A 44 -26.74 2.36 11.43
N SER A 45 -27.18 3.60 11.30
CA SER A 45 -28.02 4.05 10.18
C SER A 45 -27.30 3.99 8.83
N ASN A 46 -25.96 4.12 8.81
CA ASN A 46 -25.19 4.14 7.57
C ASN A 46 -25.27 2.81 6.82
N LEU A 47 -25.46 1.69 7.51
CA LEU A 47 -25.64 0.39 6.87
C LEU A 47 -26.80 0.38 5.86
N ARG A 48 -27.86 1.18 6.14
CA ARG A 48 -29.04 1.30 5.27
C ARG A 48 -28.77 2.09 3.97
N ASN A 49 -27.62 2.76 3.89
CA ASN A 49 -27.24 3.51 2.68
C ASN A 49 -26.74 2.58 1.56
N CYS A 50 -26.53 1.29 1.87
CA CYS A 50 -26.10 0.30 0.90
C CYS A 50 -26.88 -1.00 1.10
N ASP A 51 -27.79 -1.30 0.16
CA ASP A 51 -28.64 -2.48 0.22
C ASP A 51 -27.85 -3.78 0.21
N MET A 52 -26.73 -3.84 -0.50
CA MET A 52 -25.87 -5.02 -0.54
C MET A 52 -25.27 -5.33 0.84
N LEU A 53 -24.69 -4.32 1.51
CA LEU A 53 -24.12 -4.50 2.85
C LEU A 53 -25.21 -4.82 3.88
N ASN A 54 -26.38 -4.17 3.77
CA ASN A 54 -27.50 -4.44 4.67
C ASN A 54 -28.00 -5.89 4.52
N ARG A 55 -28.16 -6.37 3.28
CA ARG A 55 -28.55 -7.78 3.01
C ARG A 55 -27.49 -8.77 3.46
N LEU A 56 -26.21 -8.45 3.28
CA LEU A 56 -25.09 -9.27 3.72
C LEU A 56 -25.19 -9.52 5.23
N VAL A 57 -25.29 -8.47 6.02
CA VAL A 57 -25.39 -8.56 7.50
C VAL A 57 -26.65 -9.30 7.96
N ILE A 58 -27.78 -9.13 7.28
CA ILE A 58 -29.06 -9.78 7.69
C ILE A 58 -29.08 -11.28 7.34
N ARG A 59 -28.46 -11.69 6.23
CA ARG A 59 -28.60 -13.04 5.69
C ARG A 59 -27.53 -14.03 6.15
N HIS A 60 -26.41 -13.54 6.65
CA HIS A 60 -25.25 -14.35 6.97
C HIS A 60 -24.95 -14.28 8.48
N SER A 61 -24.98 -15.42 9.14
CA SER A 61 -24.71 -15.54 10.60
C SER A 61 -23.25 -15.38 10.98
N ASP A 62 -22.36 -15.54 10.00
CA ASP A 62 -20.93 -15.33 10.08
C ASP A 62 -20.51 -13.88 9.71
N VAL A 63 -21.47 -12.99 9.58
CA VAL A 63 -21.26 -11.56 9.33
C VAL A 63 -21.81 -10.73 10.48
N GLU A 64 -20.95 -9.91 11.08
CA GLU A 64 -21.30 -9.02 12.17
C GLU A 64 -21.24 -7.56 11.75
N HIS A 65 -22.19 -6.74 12.23
CA HIS A 65 -22.17 -5.30 12.03
C HIS A 65 -21.67 -4.59 13.29
N VAL A 66 -20.60 -3.84 13.15
CA VAL A 66 -19.99 -3.03 14.22
C VAL A 66 -20.06 -1.54 13.88
N THR A 67 -20.22 -0.68 14.86
CA THR A 67 -20.27 0.77 14.64
C THR A 67 -19.16 1.49 15.41
N GLY A 68 -18.74 2.65 14.89
CA GLY A 68 -17.76 3.51 15.56
C GLY A 68 -18.21 4.14 16.87
N ARG A 69 -19.49 3.94 17.30
CA ARG A 69 -19.94 4.37 18.62
C ARG A 69 -19.54 3.34 19.68
N GLY A 70 -18.63 3.71 20.56
CA GLY A 70 -18.15 2.84 21.63
C GLY A 70 -16.80 2.18 21.39
N GLY A 71 -16.09 2.64 20.37
CA GLY A 71 -14.80 2.11 19.93
C GLY A 71 -14.95 1.10 18.80
N ALA A 72 -14.04 1.15 17.84
CA ALA A 72 -14.02 0.24 16.70
C ALA A 72 -13.41 -1.11 17.14
N TYR A 73 -14.15 -1.90 17.89
CA TYR A 73 -13.68 -3.21 18.33
C TYR A 73 -14.23 -4.31 17.43
N VAL A 74 -13.34 -5.08 16.84
CA VAL A 74 -13.68 -6.35 16.22
C VAL A 74 -13.88 -7.39 17.30
N ARG A 75 -14.95 -8.16 17.25
CA ARG A 75 -15.28 -9.16 18.28
C ARG A 75 -14.77 -10.55 17.95
N GLY A 76 -14.55 -10.84 16.68
CA GLY A 76 -14.08 -12.12 16.17
C GLY A 76 -12.86 -11.96 15.29
N HIS A 77 -12.13 -13.05 15.08
CA HIS A 77 -11.09 -13.07 14.05
C HIS A 77 -11.72 -13.09 12.66
N GLY A 78 -11.10 -12.39 11.71
CA GLY A 78 -11.54 -12.41 10.33
C GLY A 78 -11.28 -11.11 9.57
N PRO A 79 -11.74 -11.02 8.31
CA PRO A 79 -11.63 -9.80 7.53
C PRO A 79 -12.58 -8.72 8.03
N VAL A 80 -12.19 -7.47 7.82
CA VAL A 80 -12.97 -6.29 8.17
C VAL A 80 -13.27 -5.49 6.91
N LEU A 81 -14.55 -5.20 6.69
CA LEU A 81 -15.05 -4.33 5.63
C LEU A 81 -15.52 -3.01 6.23
N MET A 82 -14.69 -1.97 6.12
CA MET A 82 -15.04 -0.62 6.60
C MET A 82 -15.75 0.17 5.51
N ALA A 83 -17.00 0.53 5.75
CA ALA A 83 -17.76 1.36 4.83
C ALA A 83 -17.69 2.84 5.25
N TRP A 84 -17.10 3.64 4.38
CA TRP A 84 -16.97 5.11 4.47
C TRP A 84 -16.28 5.64 5.73
N PRO A 85 -15.15 5.06 6.17
CA PRO A 85 -14.41 5.55 7.31
C PRO A 85 -13.70 6.88 7.00
N GLY A 86 -13.32 7.58 8.07
CA GLY A 86 -12.26 8.58 8.04
C GLY A 86 -10.92 7.97 8.44
N MET A 87 -9.85 8.76 8.34
CA MET A 87 -8.51 8.34 8.75
C MET A 87 -8.45 7.93 10.22
N ASP A 88 -9.10 8.70 11.09
CA ASP A 88 -9.13 8.42 12.54
C ASP A 88 -9.83 7.08 12.82
N ASP A 89 -10.90 6.76 12.09
CA ASP A 89 -11.63 5.51 12.24
C ASP A 89 -10.77 4.30 11.86
N ILE A 90 -9.99 4.41 10.78
CA ILE A 90 -9.05 3.37 10.34
C ILE A 90 -7.92 3.22 11.37
N GLY A 91 -7.35 4.33 11.83
CA GLY A 91 -6.29 4.33 12.84
C GLY A 91 -6.75 3.71 14.17
N GLU A 92 -7.97 4.02 14.60
CA GLU A 92 -8.55 3.44 15.82
C GLU A 92 -8.76 1.94 15.66
N LEU A 93 -9.32 1.47 14.54
CA LEU A 93 -9.50 0.05 14.28
C LEU A 93 -8.18 -0.71 14.31
N VAL A 94 -7.17 -0.23 13.58
CA VAL A 94 -5.84 -0.86 13.54
C VAL A 94 -5.22 -0.90 14.93
N ARG A 95 -5.25 0.21 15.66
CA ARG A 95 -4.67 0.31 17.00
C ARG A 95 -5.25 -0.71 17.99
N PHE A 96 -6.55 -0.94 17.97
CA PHE A 96 -7.23 -1.76 18.97
C PHE A 96 -7.52 -3.19 18.53
N SER A 97 -7.56 -3.46 17.24
CA SER A 97 -8.02 -4.75 16.71
C SER A 97 -7.02 -5.43 15.76
N ASN A 98 -5.83 -4.89 15.58
CA ASN A 98 -4.84 -5.37 14.60
C ASN A 98 -4.64 -6.90 14.63
N HIS A 99 -4.53 -7.48 15.82
CA HIS A 99 -4.29 -8.90 16.04
C HIS A 99 -5.50 -9.80 15.68
N MET A 100 -6.69 -9.23 15.51
CA MET A 100 -7.92 -9.93 15.12
C MET A 100 -8.18 -9.90 13.61
N ILE A 101 -7.53 -8.97 12.90
CA ILE A 101 -7.79 -8.68 11.51
C ILE A 101 -6.99 -9.63 10.61
N ARG A 102 -7.67 -10.30 9.67
CA ARG A 102 -7.02 -11.11 8.62
C ARG A 102 -6.93 -10.40 7.28
N GLY A 103 -7.70 -9.35 7.10
CA GLY A 103 -7.70 -8.51 5.93
C GLY A 103 -8.55 -7.28 6.16
N LEU A 104 -8.15 -6.13 5.64
CA LEU A 104 -8.86 -4.87 5.78
C LEU A 104 -9.23 -4.31 4.42
N CYS A 105 -10.52 -4.26 4.12
CA CYS A 105 -11.06 -3.61 2.93
C CYS A 105 -11.80 -2.33 3.30
N VAL A 106 -11.48 -1.22 2.64
CA VAL A 106 -12.12 0.08 2.86
C VAL A 106 -12.92 0.48 1.64
N ILE A 107 -14.24 0.68 1.80
CA ILE A 107 -15.08 1.30 0.78
C ILE A 107 -15.08 2.81 1.00
N THR A 108 -14.72 3.59 -0.01
CA THR A 108 -14.71 5.06 0.07
C THR A 108 -15.51 5.69 -1.07
N TRP A 109 -16.17 6.81 -0.76
CA TRP A 109 -16.82 7.71 -1.73
C TRP A 109 -16.00 8.99 -1.96
N ASN A 110 -14.88 9.13 -1.25
CA ASN A 110 -13.98 10.28 -1.39
C ASN A 110 -12.54 9.83 -1.10
N ALA A 111 -11.78 9.63 -2.16
CA ALA A 111 -10.39 9.21 -2.11
C ALA A 111 -9.51 10.10 -1.23
N ASN A 112 -9.75 11.41 -1.23
CA ASN A 112 -8.92 12.36 -0.48
C ASN A 112 -8.97 12.13 1.03
N ARG A 113 -10.07 11.58 1.56
CA ARG A 113 -10.23 11.34 3.00
C ARG A 113 -9.30 10.26 3.54
N ILE A 114 -8.93 9.30 2.70
CA ILE A 114 -8.10 8.15 3.10
C ILE A 114 -6.82 8.03 2.26
N ARG A 115 -6.53 9.04 1.42
CA ARG A 115 -5.33 9.07 0.56
C ARG A 115 -4.03 8.78 1.32
N PRO A 116 -3.76 9.35 2.54
CA PRO A 116 -2.57 9.02 3.30
C PRO A 116 -2.45 7.53 3.64
N TRP A 117 -3.58 6.88 3.99
CA TRP A 117 -3.63 5.45 4.27
C TRP A 117 -3.35 4.63 3.01
N VAL A 118 -4.00 4.95 1.89
CA VAL A 118 -3.77 4.26 0.61
C VAL A 118 -2.32 4.41 0.15
N THR A 119 -1.74 5.59 0.29
CA THR A 119 -0.33 5.83 -0.06
C THR A 119 0.62 5.00 0.80
N GLN A 120 0.34 4.87 2.10
CA GLN A 120 1.19 4.13 3.04
C GLN A 120 1.00 2.61 2.91
N MET A 121 -0.25 2.15 2.84
CA MET A 121 -0.59 0.72 2.89
C MET A 121 -0.56 0.05 1.53
N ARG A 122 -0.71 0.80 0.43
CA ARG A 122 -0.74 0.30 -0.95
C ARG A 122 -1.72 -0.87 -1.12
N PRO A 123 -2.99 -0.65 -0.78
CA PRO A 123 -4.00 -1.69 -0.84
C PRO A 123 -4.29 -2.11 -2.28
N ASP A 124 -4.86 -3.31 -2.45
CA ASP A 124 -5.48 -3.71 -3.71
C ASP A 124 -6.60 -2.73 -4.09
N ILE A 125 -6.65 -2.30 -5.35
CA ILE A 125 -7.68 -1.39 -5.83
C ILE A 125 -8.80 -2.20 -6.47
N LEU A 126 -10.01 -2.08 -5.92
CA LEU A 126 -11.20 -2.83 -6.34
C LEU A 126 -12.25 -1.91 -6.96
N GLY A 127 -12.92 -2.41 -7.98
CA GLY A 127 -13.95 -1.64 -8.70
C GLY A 127 -13.35 -0.53 -9.56
N ASN A 128 -13.97 0.65 -9.54
CA ASN A 128 -13.49 1.79 -10.30
C ASN A 128 -12.27 2.42 -9.63
N GLY A 129 -11.08 2.15 -10.19
CA GLY A 129 -9.80 2.64 -9.70
C GLY A 129 -9.42 4.06 -10.14
N SER A 130 -10.26 4.75 -10.94
CA SER A 130 -9.89 6.04 -11.55
C SER A 130 -9.50 7.13 -10.55
N GLU A 131 -10.05 7.12 -9.34
CA GLU A 131 -9.69 8.05 -8.27
C GLU A 131 -8.26 7.83 -7.72
N TRP A 132 -7.64 6.69 -8.06
CA TRP A 132 -6.32 6.28 -7.59
C TRP A 132 -5.25 6.28 -8.66
N GLU A 133 -5.61 6.60 -9.91
CA GLU A 133 -4.64 6.64 -11.04
C GLU A 133 -3.46 7.57 -10.78
N ASP A 134 -3.70 8.71 -10.12
CA ASP A 134 -2.66 9.67 -9.74
C ASP A 134 -1.69 9.13 -8.67
N LEU A 135 -2.09 8.09 -7.94
CA LEU A 135 -1.23 7.45 -6.94
C LEU A 135 -0.33 6.37 -7.53
N THR A 136 -0.60 5.95 -8.76
CA THR A 136 0.26 5.04 -9.49
C THR A 136 1.27 5.89 -10.26
N PRO A 137 2.50 6.07 -9.77
CA PRO A 137 3.50 6.83 -10.50
C PRO A 137 3.72 6.14 -11.84
N LYS A 138 3.56 6.90 -12.91
CA LYS A 138 3.88 6.43 -14.27
C LYS A 138 5.40 6.37 -14.37
N LEU A 139 5.95 5.18 -14.23
CA LEU A 139 7.36 4.96 -14.53
C LEU A 139 7.59 5.15 -16.02
N ASP A 140 8.72 5.76 -16.38
CA ASP A 140 9.16 5.82 -17.76
C ASP A 140 9.25 4.39 -18.33
N PRO A 141 8.77 4.13 -19.54
CA PRO A 141 8.87 2.81 -20.17
C PRO A 141 10.29 2.23 -20.17
N VAL A 142 11.31 3.08 -20.28
CA VAL A 142 12.72 2.67 -20.21
C VAL A 142 13.09 2.16 -18.82
N VAL A 143 12.56 2.80 -17.75
CA VAL A 143 12.74 2.34 -16.38
C VAL A 143 12.06 0.98 -16.17
N ILE A 144 10.85 0.80 -16.71
CA ILE A 144 10.12 -0.46 -16.64
C ILE A 144 10.92 -1.59 -17.32
N GLU A 145 11.46 -1.34 -18.50
CA GLU A 145 12.27 -2.33 -19.24
C GLU A 145 13.56 -2.68 -18.49
N ALA A 146 14.24 -1.67 -17.96
CA ALA A 146 15.44 -1.87 -17.14
C ALA A 146 15.13 -2.73 -15.88
N MET A 147 14.02 -2.45 -15.20
CA MET A 147 13.59 -3.25 -14.04
C MET A 147 13.24 -4.68 -14.41
N ASN A 148 12.58 -4.91 -15.55
CA ASN A 148 12.30 -6.25 -16.06
C ASN A 148 13.61 -7.01 -16.33
N SER A 149 14.58 -6.37 -16.97
CA SER A 149 15.90 -6.95 -17.24
C SER A 149 16.62 -7.35 -15.95
N LEU A 150 16.61 -6.47 -14.94
CA LEU A 150 17.18 -6.75 -13.62
C LEU A 150 16.49 -7.93 -12.93
N THR A 151 15.17 -8.03 -13.03
CA THR A 151 14.41 -9.14 -12.43
C THR A 151 14.77 -10.50 -13.04
N LEU A 152 15.14 -10.53 -14.32
CA LEU A 152 15.60 -11.74 -14.99
C LEU A 152 17.04 -12.13 -14.64
N THR A 153 17.87 -11.15 -14.26
CA THR A 153 19.29 -11.33 -13.99
C THR A 153 19.56 -11.63 -12.52
N VAL A 154 18.80 -11.00 -11.61
CA VAL A 154 18.91 -11.22 -10.16
C VAL A 154 18.37 -12.60 -9.81
N ASN A 155 19.25 -13.48 -9.38
CA ASN A 155 18.89 -14.84 -8.98
C ASN A 155 18.03 -14.81 -7.71
N HIS A 156 17.06 -15.71 -7.60
CA HIS A 156 16.03 -15.75 -6.56
C HIS A 156 16.49 -15.90 -5.10
N ASN A 157 17.74 -15.70 -4.79
CA ASN A 157 18.27 -15.72 -3.42
C ASN A 157 18.03 -14.45 -2.60
N ASN A 158 17.21 -13.54 -3.10
CA ASN A 158 16.54 -12.45 -2.37
C ASN A 158 17.41 -11.46 -1.58
N THR A 159 18.69 -11.29 -1.88
CA THR A 159 19.48 -10.24 -1.22
C THR A 159 20.37 -9.48 -2.21
N ILE A 160 19.91 -8.32 -2.64
CA ILE A 160 20.73 -7.34 -3.38
C ILE A 160 21.77 -6.65 -2.43
N ALA A 161 22.04 -7.23 -1.27
CA ALA A 161 22.83 -6.56 -0.24
C ALA A 161 24.35 -6.58 -0.51
N ALA A 162 24.85 -7.53 -1.29
CA ALA A 162 26.27 -7.65 -1.63
C ALA A 162 26.51 -8.54 -2.85
N GLY A 163 27.62 -8.36 -3.54
CA GLY A 163 28.05 -9.19 -4.66
C GLY A 163 27.70 -8.63 -6.04
N TYR A 164 27.91 -9.44 -7.07
CA TYR A 164 27.72 -9.06 -8.48
C TYR A 164 26.32 -8.53 -8.79
N GLU A 165 25.30 -9.09 -8.19
CA GLU A 165 23.89 -8.66 -8.37
C GLU A 165 23.68 -7.22 -7.92
N LYS A 166 24.36 -6.77 -6.86
CA LYS A 166 24.34 -5.38 -6.43
C LYS A 166 25.00 -4.46 -7.45
N ASP A 167 26.13 -4.90 -7.98
CA ASP A 167 26.90 -4.11 -8.93
C ASP A 167 26.13 -3.97 -10.25
N ASP A 168 25.42 -5.01 -10.70
CA ASP A 168 24.54 -4.97 -11.87
C ASP A 168 23.38 -4.00 -11.66
N VAL A 169 22.69 -4.06 -10.51
CA VAL A 169 21.60 -3.13 -10.19
C VAL A 169 22.10 -1.68 -10.14
N VAL A 170 23.24 -1.45 -9.49
CA VAL A 170 23.82 -0.10 -9.38
C VAL A 170 24.22 0.41 -10.77
N SER A 171 24.81 -0.43 -11.62
CA SER A 171 25.21 -0.07 -12.98
C SER A 171 24.00 0.40 -13.80
N VAL A 172 22.93 -0.39 -13.81
CA VAL A 172 21.71 -0.04 -14.55
C VAL A 172 21.06 1.24 -14.02
N LEU A 173 21.03 1.44 -12.70
CA LEU A 173 20.49 2.66 -12.12
C LEU A 173 21.34 3.90 -12.46
N LEU A 174 22.66 3.74 -12.52
CA LEU A 174 23.56 4.81 -12.94
C LEU A 174 23.41 5.13 -14.42
N GLU A 175 23.26 4.14 -15.28
CA GLU A 175 23.00 4.36 -16.72
C GLU A 175 21.69 5.14 -16.96
N LEU A 176 20.62 4.80 -16.24
CA LEU A 176 19.37 5.55 -16.30
C LEU A 176 19.53 6.99 -15.80
N HIS A 177 20.28 7.17 -14.70
CA HIS A 177 20.56 8.49 -14.15
C HIS A 177 21.38 9.35 -15.11
N ASP A 178 22.43 8.79 -15.71
CA ASP A 178 23.33 9.50 -16.62
C ASP A 178 22.62 9.83 -17.96
N ALA A 179 21.65 9.00 -18.35
CA ALA A 179 20.76 9.27 -19.48
C ALA A 179 19.71 10.37 -19.17
N GLY A 180 19.66 10.88 -17.93
CA GLY A 180 18.71 11.90 -17.49
C GLY A 180 17.27 11.41 -17.37
N ILE A 181 17.06 10.10 -17.27
CA ILE A 181 15.73 9.50 -17.13
C ILE A 181 15.23 9.70 -15.69
N PRO A 182 14.05 10.30 -15.49
CA PRO A 182 13.52 10.51 -14.16
C PRO A 182 13.19 9.17 -13.49
N MET A 183 13.78 8.93 -12.33
CA MET A 183 13.55 7.74 -11.53
C MET A 183 12.89 8.13 -10.21
N ASP A 184 11.71 7.57 -9.95
CA ASP A 184 11.04 7.64 -8.66
C ASP A 184 11.23 6.31 -7.93
N GLY A 185 12.08 6.31 -6.90
CA GLY A 185 12.39 5.10 -6.13
C GLY A 185 11.18 4.50 -5.41
N ASP A 186 10.19 5.33 -5.07
CA ASP A 186 8.96 4.85 -4.47
C ASP A 186 8.02 4.23 -5.53
N ALA A 187 8.01 4.79 -6.73
CA ALA A 187 7.32 4.21 -7.87
C ALA A 187 7.92 2.85 -8.27
N MET A 188 9.23 2.76 -8.34
CA MET A 188 9.96 1.53 -8.68
C MET A 188 9.71 0.41 -7.66
N ARG A 189 9.64 0.74 -6.37
CA ARG A 189 9.26 -0.24 -5.33
C ARG A 189 7.81 -0.68 -5.44
N ARG A 190 6.90 0.22 -5.83
CA ARG A 190 5.46 -0.08 -5.97
C ARG A 190 5.16 -1.00 -7.12
N ASP A 191 5.94 -0.92 -8.19
CA ASP A 191 5.78 -1.80 -9.35
C ASP A 191 6.10 -3.28 -9.02
N GLY A 192 6.64 -3.55 -7.81
CA GLY A 192 6.84 -4.91 -7.29
C GLY A 192 7.90 -5.73 -8.01
N ARG A 193 8.58 -5.14 -8.99
CA ARG A 193 9.61 -5.80 -9.81
C ARG A 193 10.99 -5.74 -9.20
N LEU A 194 11.22 -4.85 -8.24
CA LEU A 194 12.43 -4.89 -7.43
C LEU A 194 12.25 -5.92 -6.30
N PRO A 195 13.22 -6.81 -6.09
CA PRO A 195 13.18 -7.74 -4.98
C PRO A 195 13.04 -6.96 -3.67
N THR A 196 12.00 -7.29 -2.90
CA THR A 196 11.82 -6.73 -1.57
C THR A 196 12.98 -7.19 -0.70
N VAL A 197 13.75 -6.25 -0.18
CA VAL A 197 14.67 -6.53 0.92
C VAL A 197 13.81 -7.00 2.09
N GLY A 198 13.93 -8.27 2.46
CA GLY A 198 13.18 -8.85 3.57
C GLY A 198 13.31 -8.03 4.85
N PRO A 199 12.42 -8.22 5.86
CA PRO A 199 12.41 -7.47 7.09
C PRO A 199 13.61 -7.84 7.96
N GLY A 200 14.76 -7.32 7.60
CA GLY A 200 16.04 -7.53 8.24
C GLY A 200 16.82 -6.24 8.19
N ARG A 201 16.60 -5.38 9.21
CA ARG A 201 17.50 -4.26 9.57
C ARG A 201 17.98 -3.41 8.40
N THR A 202 17.49 -2.20 8.36
CA THR A 202 18.39 -1.03 8.33
C THR A 202 17.69 0.14 7.69
N ARG A 203 17.23 1.02 8.50
CA ARG A 203 17.47 2.44 8.26
C ARG A 203 18.97 2.61 8.23
N HIS A 204 19.48 3.13 7.19
CA HIS A 204 20.81 3.56 6.81
C HIS A 204 21.37 2.78 5.62
N CYS A 205 21.31 3.43 4.47
CA CYS A 205 22.43 3.73 3.61
C CYS A 205 21.91 4.19 2.25
N TRP A 206 21.45 5.43 2.19
CA TRP A 206 21.76 6.25 1.04
C TRP A 206 22.83 7.22 1.51
N PRO A 207 24.05 7.22 0.94
CA PRO A 207 24.96 8.31 1.19
C PRO A 207 24.33 9.57 0.61
N SER A 208 24.07 10.55 1.48
CA SER A 208 23.87 11.92 1.06
C SER A 208 25.14 12.35 0.34
N THR A 209 25.11 12.41 -0.98
CA THR A 209 26.14 13.07 -1.76
C THR A 209 26.06 14.57 -1.49
N SER A 210 26.70 15.01 -0.42
CA SER A 210 27.09 16.39 -0.24
C SER A 210 28.03 16.74 -1.39
N ARG A 211 27.58 17.56 -2.31
CA ARG A 211 28.43 18.22 -3.31
C ARG A 211 29.48 19.03 -2.56
N THR A 212 30.69 18.55 -2.48
CA THR A 212 31.86 19.37 -2.26
C THR A 212 32.15 20.10 -3.57
N SER A 213 31.76 21.36 -3.62
CA SER A 213 32.20 22.32 -4.63
C SER A 213 33.71 22.52 -4.46
N THR A 214 34.49 21.91 -5.32
CA THR A 214 35.92 22.23 -5.45
C THR A 214 36.03 23.46 -6.34
N ALA A 215 36.24 24.61 -5.71
CA ALA A 215 36.64 25.83 -6.42
C ALA A 215 38.03 25.59 -7.03
N ALA A 216 38.09 25.63 -8.36
CA ALA A 216 39.36 25.62 -9.08
C ALA A 216 40.04 26.98 -8.91
N ASN A 217 41.18 26.97 -8.26
CA ASN A 217 42.15 28.04 -8.24
C ASN A 217 42.78 28.19 -9.62
N ALA A 218 42.59 29.35 -10.25
CA ALA A 218 43.34 29.73 -11.42
C ALA A 218 44.71 30.31 -10.99
N PRO A 219 45.78 29.96 -11.69
CA PRO A 219 47.12 30.51 -11.38
C PRO A 219 47.23 31.94 -11.95
N GLY A 220 47.78 32.82 -11.09
CA GLY A 220 48.09 34.19 -11.46
C GLY A 220 49.27 34.25 -12.46
N VAL A 221 49.12 35.16 -13.40
CA VAL A 221 50.22 35.61 -14.28
C VAL A 221 50.73 36.91 -13.71
N THR A 222 52.00 36.91 -13.39
CA THR A 222 52.84 38.07 -13.12
C THR A 222 53.25 38.74 -14.43
N GLU A 223 52.98 40.02 -14.61
CA GLU A 223 53.96 41.05 -14.99
C GLU A 223 53.38 42.42 -14.66
#